data_74c0caf96708d816e77cf1dd0a2ff02d
#
_entry.id   74c0caf96708d816e77cf1dd0a2ff02d
#
_cell.length_a   1.000
_cell.length_b   1.000
_cell.length_c   1.000
_cell.angle_alpha   90.00
_cell.angle_beta   90.00
_cell.angle_gamma   90.00
#
_symmetry.space_group_name_H-M   'P 1'
#
loop_
_entity.id
_entity.type
_entity.pdbx_description
1 polymer ?
#
loop_
_entity_poly.entity_id
_entity_poly.type
_entity_poly.pdbx_seq_one_letter_code
_entity_poly.pdbx_strand_id
1 'polypeptide(L)'
;MDDLMRAGAVCGSDNCDVSTGADATTTARTATVPAAKQAVGTRIDVVSDAICPWCYVGKRNLEAALAELAVEGLHFSVHWNPFQLNPDMPKEGVERASYRAAKFGSAERAREIDARVAGAAEAAGLAFRQDLMLRTPNTIDAHRLIWFAGRQDRQDRQDAVMEAVFRAYFTRGNDIGDAEVLADCAAEAGLDRAAVIDFLGSDVAAAEMRAADQAAREAGVNGVPSFFLDGYGLFSGAMPAAQMAEAFRQGRQVLQQREA
;
A
#
# COMPACT_ATOMS: atom_id res chain seq x y z
N MET A 1 -12.74 18.73 2.63
CA MET A 1 -11.70 17.99 3.35
C MET A 1 -12.24 17.21 4.57
N ASP A 2 -13.45 17.49 5.03
CA ASP A 2 -14.05 16.80 6.19
C ASP A 2 -14.75 15.47 5.87
N ASP A 3 -15.05 15.18 4.63
CA ASP A 3 -15.83 13.98 4.23
C ASP A 3 -15.02 12.69 4.12
N LEU A 4 -13.70 12.79 3.97
CA LEU A 4 -12.78 11.62 3.92
C LEU A 4 -12.57 10.93 5.26
N MET A 5 -13.06 11.53 6.35
CA MET A 5 -12.91 11.04 7.73
C MET A 5 -14.12 10.26 8.25
N ARG A 6 -15.22 10.18 7.51
CA ARG A 6 -16.46 9.55 7.97
C ARG A 6 -16.69 8.09 7.56
N ALA A 7 -15.93 7.58 6.61
CA ALA A 7 -16.05 6.20 6.17
C ALA A 7 -14.94 5.36 6.75
N GLY A 8 -15.13 4.72 7.89
CA GLY A 8 -14.23 3.66 8.33
C GLY A 8 -13.84 3.64 9.80
N ALA A 9 -14.75 3.95 10.70
CA ALA A 9 -14.54 3.65 12.11
C ALA A 9 -15.79 2.97 12.66
N VAL A 10 -15.82 1.64 12.67
CA VAL A 10 -16.72 0.86 13.56
C VAL A 10 -15.95 -0.37 14.04
N CYS A 11 -15.79 -0.44 15.35
CA CYS A 11 -15.29 -1.60 16.09
C CYS A 11 -16.33 -2.72 16.12
N GLY A 12 -15.87 -3.96 16.08
CA GLY A 12 -16.66 -5.13 16.44
C GLY A 12 -15.73 -6.25 16.89
N SER A 13 -15.91 -6.66 18.12
CA SER A 13 -15.11 -7.55 18.95
C SER A 13 -15.37 -9.04 18.70
N ASP A 14 -14.35 -9.82 19.08
CA ASP A 14 -14.32 -11.13 19.75
C ASP A 14 -14.26 -12.42 18.93
N ASN A 15 -13.20 -13.08 19.17
CA ASN A 15 -12.88 -14.41 19.64
C ASN A 15 -12.09 -15.33 18.71
N CYS A 16 -10.90 -15.65 19.20
CA CYS A 16 -10.04 -16.77 18.74
C CYS A 16 -10.47 -18.06 19.42
N ASP A 17 -10.44 -19.18 18.71
CA ASP A 17 -10.11 -20.46 19.33
C ASP A 17 -9.30 -21.37 18.40
N VAL A 18 -8.29 -22.00 19.00
CA VAL A 18 -7.29 -22.87 18.36
C VAL A 18 -7.62 -24.31 18.72
N SER A 19 -7.66 -25.22 17.77
CA SER A 19 -7.53 -26.64 18.08
C SER A 19 -6.61 -27.35 17.08
N THR A 20 -5.65 -28.04 17.67
CA THR A 20 -4.62 -28.93 17.09
C THR A 20 -5.18 -30.33 16.85
N GLY A 21 -4.65 -31.04 15.83
CA GLY A 21 -4.89 -32.50 15.66
C GLY A 21 -4.24 -33.10 14.42
N ALA A 22 -3.11 -33.65 14.60
CA ALA A 22 -2.35 -34.86 14.26
C ALA A 22 -2.61 -35.64 12.95
N ASP A 23 -1.46 -35.89 12.28
CA ASP A 23 -0.96 -37.05 11.51
C ASP A 23 -1.88 -37.97 10.70
N ALA A 24 -1.55 -38.07 9.41
CA ALA A 24 -1.54 -39.34 8.68
C ALA A 24 -0.61 -39.30 7.44
N THR A 25 0.41 -40.09 7.49
CA THR A 25 1.34 -40.48 6.41
C THR A 25 0.59 -41.15 5.26
N THR A 26 0.75 -40.69 4.03
CA THR A 26 0.47 -41.51 2.84
C THR A 26 1.37 -41.13 1.67
N THR A 27 1.93 -42.17 1.11
CA THR A 27 2.90 -42.37 0.05
C THR A 27 2.71 -41.51 -1.21
N ALA A 28 3.81 -40.95 -1.69
CA ALA A 28 3.97 -40.22 -2.93
C ALA A 28 3.57 -41.05 -4.17
N ARG A 29 2.67 -40.52 -4.97
CA ARG A 29 2.59 -40.79 -6.41
C ARG A 29 2.87 -39.49 -7.15
N THR A 30 4.00 -39.48 -7.83
CA THR A 30 4.41 -38.39 -8.73
C THR A 30 3.41 -38.34 -9.90
N ALA A 31 2.40 -37.51 -9.78
CA ALA A 31 1.59 -37.10 -10.92
C ALA A 31 2.15 -35.77 -11.42
N THR A 32 2.73 -35.77 -12.62
CA THR A 32 3.10 -34.58 -13.36
C THR A 32 1.83 -33.77 -13.62
N VAL A 33 1.61 -32.75 -12.83
CA VAL A 33 0.54 -31.78 -13.07
C VAL A 33 0.99 -30.93 -14.25
N PRO A 34 0.22 -30.85 -15.37
CA PRO A 34 0.52 -29.92 -16.44
C PRO A 34 0.48 -28.51 -15.84
N ALA A 35 1.51 -27.70 -16.16
CA ALA A 35 1.55 -26.29 -15.77
C ALA A 35 0.24 -25.62 -16.23
N ALA A 36 -0.69 -25.46 -15.32
CA ALA A 36 -1.87 -24.65 -15.55
C ALA A 36 -1.35 -23.25 -15.92
N LYS A 37 -1.69 -22.74 -17.12
CA LYS A 37 -1.61 -21.32 -17.42
C LYS A 37 -2.23 -20.62 -16.21
N GLN A 38 -1.42 -19.91 -15.42
CA GLN A 38 -1.93 -19.07 -14.37
C GLN A 38 -2.93 -18.13 -15.03
N ALA A 39 -4.20 -18.27 -14.68
CA ALA A 39 -5.22 -17.33 -15.10
C ALA A 39 -4.74 -15.96 -14.59
N VAL A 40 -4.50 -15.02 -15.51
CA VAL A 40 -4.16 -13.65 -15.16
C VAL A 40 -5.34 -13.16 -14.31
N GLY A 41 -5.12 -13.04 -13.01
CA GLY A 41 -6.17 -12.62 -12.06
C GLY A 41 -6.61 -11.20 -12.39
N THR A 42 -7.84 -10.87 -12.07
CA THR A 42 -8.38 -9.50 -12.15
C THR A 42 -7.41 -8.52 -11.48
N ARG A 43 -7.11 -7.41 -12.14
CA ARG A 43 -6.10 -6.46 -11.67
C ARG A 43 -6.70 -5.46 -10.68
N ILE A 44 -6.05 -5.30 -9.55
CA ILE A 44 -6.30 -4.21 -8.61
C ILE A 44 -5.19 -3.17 -8.76
N ASP A 45 -5.55 -1.94 -9.12
CA ASP A 45 -4.66 -0.79 -9.09
C ASP A 45 -4.92 0.01 -7.81
N VAL A 46 -3.88 0.22 -7.00
CA VAL A 46 -3.93 1.00 -5.77
C VAL A 46 -3.18 2.29 -5.98
N VAL A 47 -3.88 3.40 -5.98
CA VAL A 47 -3.26 4.73 -5.99
C VAL A 47 -2.93 5.11 -4.56
N SER A 48 -1.66 5.39 -4.27
CA SER A 48 -1.13 5.46 -2.91
C SER A 48 0.03 6.44 -2.79
N ASP A 49 0.24 6.99 -1.57
CA ASP A 49 1.45 7.73 -1.23
C ASP A 49 2.20 7.05 -0.07
N ALA A 50 3.52 6.98 -0.20
CA ALA A 50 4.42 6.35 0.76
C ALA A 50 4.41 6.99 2.16
N ILE A 51 3.95 8.25 2.29
CA ILE A 51 3.78 8.95 3.58
C ILE A 51 2.34 9.00 4.07
N CYS A 52 1.41 8.36 3.38
CA CYS A 52 0.01 8.33 3.80
C CYS A 52 -0.24 7.21 4.82
N PRO A 53 -0.56 7.52 6.08
CA PRO A 53 -0.80 6.48 7.07
C PRO A 53 -2.01 5.60 6.74
N TRP A 54 -3.04 6.19 6.13
CA TRP A 54 -4.22 5.45 5.69
C TRP A 54 -3.91 4.50 4.54
N CYS A 55 -2.87 4.77 3.74
CA CYS A 55 -2.41 3.84 2.72
C CYS A 55 -1.79 2.59 3.33
N TYR A 56 -1.04 2.73 4.45
CA TYR A 56 -0.49 1.57 5.13
C TYR A 56 -1.57 0.74 5.84
N VAL A 57 -2.52 1.40 6.53
CA VAL A 57 -3.71 0.72 7.09
C VAL A 57 -4.51 0.03 5.97
N GLY A 58 -4.73 0.72 4.85
CA GLY A 58 -5.43 0.18 3.69
C GLY A 58 -4.74 -1.04 3.08
N LYS A 59 -3.40 -1.05 3.06
CA LYS A 59 -2.61 -2.22 2.62
C LYS A 59 -2.87 -3.44 3.52
N ARG A 60 -2.86 -3.27 4.84
CA ARG A 60 -3.17 -4.39 5.77
C ARG A 60 -4.58 -4.94 5.56
N ASN A 61 -5.55 -4.04 5.40
CA ASN A 61 -6.93 -4.46 5.15
C ASN A 61 -7.08 -5.14 3.78
N LEU A 62 -6.35 -4.67 2.76
CA LEU A 62 -6.30 -5.31 1.44
C LEU A 62 -5.72 -6.72 1.52
N GLU A 63 -4.61 -6.92 2.21
CA GLU A 63 -3.99 -8.23 2.41
C GLU A 63 -4.97 -9.23 3.06
N ALA A 64 -5.66 -8.80 4.11
CA ALA A 64 -6.67 -9.62 4.77
C ALA A 64 -7.87 -9.93 3.85
N ALA A 65 -8.34 -8.94 3.09
CA ALA A 65 -9.42 -9.14 2.11
C ALA A 65 -9.02 -10.11 0.99
N LEU A 66 -7.80 -9.99 0.48
CA LEU A 66 -7.29 -10.89 -0.56
C LEU A 66 -7.09 -12.32 -0.04
N ALA A 67 -6.69 -12.49 1.22
CA ALA A 67 -6.59 -13.80 1.84
C ALA A 67 -7.97 -14.47 1.97
N GLU A 68 -9.01 -13.72 2.34
CA GLU A 68 -10.41 -14.20 2.37
C GLU A 68 -10.87 -14.63 0.97
N LEU A 69 -10.68 -13.76 -0.02
CA LEU A 69 -11.10 -14.03 -1.40
C LEU A 69 -10.35 -15.22 -2.03
N ALA A 70 -9.08 -15.42 -1.68
CA ALA A 70 -8.30 -16.56 -2.16
C ALA A 70 -8.87 -17.89 -1.70
N VAL A 71 -9.47 -17.98 -0.50
CA VAL A 71 -10.17 -19.17 -0.02
C VAL A 71 -11.39 -19.50 -0.90
N GLU A 72 -12.02 -18.47 -1.49
CA GLU A 72 -13.12 -18.62 -2.45
C GLU A 72 -12.64 -18.92 -3.89
N GLY A 73 -11.33 -19.03 -4.11
CA GLY A 73 -10.74 -19.22 -5.44
C GLY A 73 -10.68 -17.94 -6.28
N LEU A 74 -10.87 -16.78 -5.66
CA LEU A 74 -10.78 -15.47 -6.32
C LEU A 74 -9.37 -14.89 -6.15
N HIS A 75 -8.64 -14.81 -7.23
CA HIS A 75 -7.25 -14.32 -7.25
C HIS A 75 -7.16 -12.99 -7.97
N PHE A 76 -6.36 -12.09 -7.40
CA PHE A 76 -6.13 -10.74 -7.90
C PHE A 76 -4.64 -10.46 -8.00
N SER A 77 -4.24 -9.61 -8.95
CA SER A 77 -2.91 -9.01 -9.00
C SER A 77 -2.98 -7.58 -8.50
N VAL A 78 -2.08 -7.19 -7.61
CA VAL A 78 -2.04 -5.84 -7.03
C VAL A 78 -0.91 -5.03 -7.68
N HIS A 79 -1.24 -3.81 -8.11
CA HIS A 79 -0.29 -2.86 -8.67
C HIS A 79 -0.38 -1.53 -7.91
N TRP A 80 0.76 -1.02 -7.48
CA TRP A 80 0.86 0.25 -6.76
C TRP A 80 1.18 1.38 -7.74
N ASN A 81 0.34 2.41 -7.72
CA ASN A 81 0.45 3.59 -8.57
C ASN A 81 0.74 4.83 -7.72
N PRO A 82 1.59 5.75 -8.19
CA PRO A 82 2.03 6.89 -7.42
C PRO A 82 0.94 7.94 -7.25
N PHE A 83 0.92 8.55 -6.07
CA PHE A 83 0.22 9.77 -5.76
C PHE A 83 1.02 10.54 -4.72
N GLN A 84 1.27 11.82 -4.92
CA GLN A 84 1.97 12.64 -3.94
C GLN A 84 1.00 13.54 -3.19
N LEU A 85 0.78 13.32 -1.89
CA LEU A 85 0.00 14.22 -1.03
C LEU A 85 0.60 15.63 -0.97
N ASN A 86 1.88 15.74 -1.29
CA ASN A 86 2.65 16.99 -1.28
C ASN A 86 3.56 17.05 -2.52
N PRO A 87 3.03 17.30 -3.73
CA PRO A 87 3.83 17.28 -4.96
C PRO A 87 4.90 18.36 -5.00
N ASP A 88 4.68 19.48 -4.28
CA ASP A 88 5.61 20.62 -4.19
C ASP A 88 6.58 20.51 -2.99
N MET A 89 6.67 19.35 -2.34
CA MET A 89 7.60 19.14 -1.23
C MET A 89 9.03 19.30 -1.71
N PRO A 90 9.88 20.12 -1.02
CA PRO A 90 11.30 20.18 -1.33
C PRO A 90 11.95 18.78 -1.34
N LYS A 91 12.99 18.61 -2.16
CA LYS A 91 13.64 17.29 -2.30
C LYS A 91 14.17 16.76 -0.96
N GLU A 92 14.70 17.66 -0.13
CA GLU A 92 15.21 17.38 1.21
C GLU A 92 14.09 17.13 2.25
N GLY A 93 12.83 17.30 1.87
CA GLY A 93 11.71 17.25 2.80
C GLY A 93 11.72 18.41 3.79
N VAL A 94 10.82 18.35 4.80
CA VAL A 94 10.70 19.39 5.82
C VAL A 94 10.60 18.77 7.22
N GLU A 95 10.84 19.58 8.27
CA GLU A 95 10.63 19.16 9.65
C GLU A 95 9.13 18.87 9.88
N ARG A 96 8.84 17.66 10.42
CA ARG A 96 7.47 17.12 10.45
C ARG A 96 6.54 17.89 11.39
N ALA A 97 6.98 18.26 12.58
CA ALA A 97 6.10 18.88 13.58
C ALA A 97 5.61 20.26 13.10
N SER A 98 6.51 21.10 12.60
CA SER A 98 6.18 22.42 12.06
C SER A 98 5.29 22.31 10.83
N TYR A 99 5.63 21.40 9.91
CA TYR A 99 4.83 21.16 8.71
C TYR A 99 3.39 20.73 9.06
N ARG A 100 3.24 19.80 9.99
CA ARG A 100 1.92 19.30 10.38
C ARG A 100 1.11 20.34 11.14
N ALA A 101 1.75 21.12 12.02
CA ALA A 101 1.08 22.24 12.69
C ALA A 101 0.55 23.26 11.68
N ALA A 102 1.34 23.61 10.67
CA ALA A 102 0.91 24.52 9.61
C ALA A 102 -0.21 23.91 8.75
N LYS A 103 -0.11 22.61 8.37
CA LYS A 103 -1.09 21.92 7.52
C LYS A 103 -2.45 21.75 8.20
N PHE A 104 -2.48 21.49 9.50
CA PHE A 104 -3.72 21.22 10.26
C PHE A 104 -4.17 22.36 11.13
N GLY A 105 -3.48 23.49 11.11
CA GLY A 105 -3.83 24.74 11.79
C GLY A 105 -3.24 24.89 13.18
N SER A 106 -2.89 23.79 13.87
CA SER A 106 -2.16 23.84 15.15
C SER A 106 -1.45 22.53 15.47
N ALA A 107 -0.49 22.57 16.40
CA ALA A 107 0.19 21.38 16.91
C ALA A 107 -0.78 20.46 17.68
N GLU A 108 -1.76 21.00 18.39
CA GLU A 108 -2.80 20.25 19.12
C GLU A 108 -3.64 19.45 18.13
N ARG A 109 -4.13 20.09 17.09
CA ARG A 109 -4.93 19.44 16.05
C ARG A 109 -4.15 18.37 15.32
N ALA A 110 -2.87 18.60 15.04
CA ALA A 110 -1.98 17.61 14.44
C ALA A 110 -1.85 16.37 15.35
N ARG A 111 -1.67 16.55 16.69
CA ARG A 111 -1.62 15.43 17.66
C ARG A 111 -2.93 14.64 17.72
N GLU A 112 -4.08 15.31 17.70
CA GLU A 112 -5.39 14.63 17.68
C GLU A 112 -5.57 13.75 16.43
N ILE A 113 -5.12 14.25 15.27
CA ILE A 113 -5.13 13.47 14.03
C ILE A 113 -4.17 12.28 14.13
N ASP A 114 -2.96 12.49 14.66
CA ASP A 114 -1.99 11.44 14.87
C ASP A 114 -2.51 10.35 15.82
N ALA A 115 -3.19 10.71 16.89
CA ALA A 115 -3.79 9.75 17.84
C ALA A 115 -4.88 8.88 17.16
N ARG A 116 -5.74 9.48 16.35
CA ARG A 116 -6.76 8.74 15.60
C ARG A 116 -6.14 7.77 14.59
N VAL A 117 -5.11 8.22 13.88
CA VAL A 117 -4.35 7.39 12.94
C VAL A 117 -3.67 6.24 13.67
N ALA A 118 -3.05 6.50 14.84
CA ALA A 118 -2.41 5.46 15.64
C ALA A 118 -3.40 4.37 16.09
N GLY A 119 -4.60 4.77 16.54
CA GLY A 119 -5.65 3.80 16.91
C GLY A 119 -6.11 2.94 15.74
N ALA A 120 -6.26 3.53 14.54
CA ALA A 120 -6.61 2.76 13.35
C ALA A 120 -5.48 1.82 12.90
N ALA A 121 -4.22 2.27 13.03
CA ALA A 121 -3.05 1.46 12.74
C ALA A 121 -2.95 0.26 13.71
N GLU A 122 -3.13 0.49 15.02
CA GLU A 122 -3.15 -0.56 16.04
C GLU A 122 -4.23 -1.60 15.76
N ALA A 123 -5.45 -1.17 15.40
CA ALA A 123 -6.54 -2.07 15.02
C ALA A 123 -6.21 -2.91 13.77
N ALA A 124 -5.34 -2.41 12.89
CA ALA A 124 -4.80 -3.13 11.72
C ALA A 124 -3.51 -3.91 12.02
N GLY A 125 -3.11 -4.04 13.29
CA GLY A 125 -1.89 -4.75 13.70
C GLY A 125 -0.59 -4.01 13.41
N LEU A 126 -0.65 -2.67 13.23
CA LEU A 126 0.51 -1.82 12.93
C LEU A 126 0.92 -0.99 14.14
N ALA A 127 2.19 -1.03 14.50
CA ALA A 127 2.76 -0.24 15.59
C ALA A 127 3.44 1.03 15.04
N PHE A 128 2.69 2.11 14.84
CA PHE A 128 3.25 3.37 14.36
C PHE A 128 4.09 4.07 15.43
N ARG A 129 5.29 4.43 15.10
CA ARG A 129 6.24 5.15 15.93
C ARG A 129 6.32 6.63 15.51
N GLN A 130 5.23 7.35 15.72
CA GLN A 130 5.10 8.77 15.36
C GLN A 130 6.14 9.64 16.08
N ASP A 131 6.61 9.21 17.24
CA ASP A 131 7.68 9.80 18.02
C ASP A 131 9.04 9.78 17.30
N LEU A 132 9.26 8.82 16.41
CA LEU A 132 10.48 8.67 15.62
C LEU A 132 10.41 9.39 14.27
N MET A 133 9.23 9.73 13.78
CA MET A 133 9.05 10.41 12.48
C MET A 133 9.36 11.90 12.61
N LEU A 134 10.61 12.29 12.35
CA LEU A 134 11.06 13.68 12.50
C LEU A 134 10.89 14.51 11.23
N ARG A 135 10.77 13.86 10.05
CA ARG A 135 10.68 14.51 8.76
C ARG A 135 9.41 14.12 8.00
N THR A 136 8.93 15.05 7.17
CA THR A 136 7.98 14.77 6.09
C THR A 136 8.78 14.82 4.78
N PRO A 137 9.11 13.67 4.17
CA PRO A 137 9.95 13.60 2.98
C PRO A 137 9.20 13.98 1.71
N ASN A 138 9.96 14.27 0.66
CA ASN A 138 9.47 14.18 -0.71
C ASN A 138 9.41 12.71 -1.10
N THR A 139 8.29 12.27 -1.68
CA THR A 139 8.03 10.84 -1.94
C THR A 139 8.34 10.39 -3.37
N ILE A 140 8.85 11.29 -4.23
CA ILE A 140 9.10 10.96 -5.63
C ILE A 140 10.07 9.77 -5.79
N ASP A 141 11.14 9.72 -5.01
CA ASP A 141 12.15 8.66 -5.09
C ASP A 141 11.62 7.33 -4.52
N ALA A 142 10.77 7.37 -3.49
CA ALA A 142 10.04 6.19 -3.01
C ALA A 142 9.12 5.62 -4.11
N HIS A 143 8.39 6.47 -4.84
CA HIS A 143 7.56 6.04 -5.96
C HIS A 143 8.39 5.50 -7.13
N ARG A 144 9.55 6.08 -7.42
CA ARG A 144 10.49 5.57 -8.41
C ARG A 144 11.00 4.18 -8.04
N LEU A 145 11.31 3.95 -6.79
CA LEU A 145 11.72 2.63 -6.30
C LEU A 145 10.59 1.59 -6.45
N ILE A 146 9.35 1.92 -6.08
CA ILE A 146 8.19 1.05 -6.24
C ILE A 146 7.96 0.73 -7.73
N TRP A 147 8.08 1.72 -8.61
CA TRP A 147 8.03 1.54 -10.06
C TRP A 147 9.15 0.61 -10.56
N PHE A 148 10.40 0.82 -10.09
CA PHE A 148 11.53 -0.03 -10.44
C PHE A 148 11.30 -1.49 -10.03
N ALA A 149 10.78 -1.72 -8.83
CA ALA A 149 10.44 -3.05 -8.34
C ALA A 149 9.39 -3.76 -9.20
N GLY A 150 8.38 -3.02 -9.70
CA GLY A 150 7.33 -3.55 -10.57
C GLY A 150 7.82 -3.98 -11.96
N ARG A 151 9.04 -3.62 -12.35
CA ARG A 151 9.69 -4.02 -13.63
C ARG A 151 10.65 -5.20 -13.49
N GLN A 152 10.77 -5.76 -12.30
CA GLN A 152 11.55 -6.97 -12.09
C GLN A 152 10.72 -8.21 -12.45
N ASP A 153 11.37 -9.34 -12.67
CA ASP A 153 10.72 -10.58 -13.15
C ASP A 153 9.70 -11.21 -12.19
N ARG A 154 9.57 -10.67 -10.98
CA ARG A 154 8.65 -11.17 -9.93
C ARG A 154 7.58 -10.11 -9.60
N GLN A 155 6.32 -10.46 -9.80
CA GLN A 155 5.17 -9.59 -9.57
C GLN A 155 4.99 -9.17 -8.09
N ASP A 156 5.47 -9.97 -7.14
CA ASP A 156 5.37 -9.72 -5.70
C ASP A 156 6.37 -8.66 -5.19
N ARG A 157 7.37 -8.28 -5.99
CA ARG A 157 8.41 -7.35 -5.54
C ARG A 157 7.92 -5.94 -5.29
N GLN A 158 6.96 -5.46 -6.09
CA GLN A 158 6.40 -4.12 -5.90
C GLN A 158 5.70 -4.01 -4.55
N ASP A 159 4.92 -5.01 -4.17
CA ASP A 159 4.24 -5.04 -2.89
C ASP A 159 5.21 -5.19 -1.70
N ALA A 160 6.24 -6.02 -1.85
CA ALA A 160 7.29 -6.19 -0.85
C ALA A 160 8.08 -4.90 -0.61
N VAL A 161 8.42 -4.16 -1.67
CA VAL A 161 9.07 -2.84 -1.56
C VAL A 161 8.15 -1.84 -0.89
N MET A 162 6.86 -1.78 -1.29
CA MET A 162 5.89 -0.89 -0.66
C MET A 162 5.76 -1.15 0.84
N GLU A 163 5.74 -2.43 1.24
CA GLU A 163 5.75 -2.83 2.65
C GLU A 163 7.00 -2.36 3.39
N ALA A 164 8.18 -2.56 2.79
CA ALA A 164 9.45 -2.15 3.41
C ALA A 164 9.52 -0.62 3.58
N VAL A 165 9.07 0.14 2.58
CA VAL A 165 9.02 1.62 2.62
C VAL A 165 8.05 2.11 3.70
N PHE A 166 6.84 1.57 3.77
CA PHE A 166 5.89 1.91 4.83
C PHE A 166 6.46 1.60 6.22
N ARG A 167 7.04 0.42 6.40
CA ARG A 167 7.65 0.03 7.67
C ARG A 167 8.82 0.93 8.05
N ALA A 168 9.69 1.28 7.11
CA ALA A 168 10.79 2.19 7.33
C ALA A 168 10.30 3.54 7.87
N TYR A 169 9.29 4.14 7.25
CA TYR A 169 8.76 5.42 7.66
C TYR A 169 7.92 5.35 8.94
N PHE A 170 6.87 4.49 8.97
CA PHE A 170 5.87 4.51 10.04
C PHE A 170 6.29 3.79 11.31
N THR A 171 7.13 2.76 11.22
CA THR A 171 7.51 1.95 12.38
C THR A 171 8.93 2.16 12.86
N ARG A 172 9.83 2.63 11.97
CA ARG A 172 11.23 2.88 12.30
C ARG A 172 11.59 4.38 12.33
N GLY A 173 10.73 5.25 11.76
CA GLY A 173 10.94 6.69 11.69
C GLY A 173 12.02 7.13 10.71
N ASN A 174 12.41 6.23 9.77
CA ASN A 174 13.45 6.52 8.80
C ASN A 174 12.95 7.53 7.75
N ASP A 175 13.87 8.37 7.25
CA ASP A 175 13.58 9.31 6.17
C ASP A 175 13.57 8.59 4.81
N ILE A 176 12.39 8.31 4.28
CA ILE A 176 12.23 7.66 2.96
C ILE A 176 12.45 8.63 1.78
N GLY A 177 12.92 9.85 2.02
CA GLY A 177 13.52 10.74 1.02
C GLY A 177 15.00 10.48 0.82
N ASP A 178 15.64 9.70 1.69
CA ASP A 178 17.04 9.30 1.61
C ASP A 178 17.21 8.06 0.72
N ALA A 179 18.08 8.16 -0.28
CA ALA A 179 18.35 7.07 -1.22
C ALA A 179 18.96 5.83 -0.56
N GLU A 180 19.77 6.00 0.48
CA GLU A 180 20.36 4.88 1.23
C GLU A 180 19.27 4.09 2.00
N VAL A 181 18.33 4.82 2.65
CA VAL A 181 17.17 4.20 3.31
C VAL A 181 16.31 3.45 2.31
N LEU A 182 16.06 4.03 1.14
CA LEU A 182 15.27 3.38 0.08
C LEU A 182 15.99 2.14 -0.48
N ALA A 183 17.32 2.20 -0.63
CA ALA A 183 18.11 1.06 -1.08
C ALA A 183 18.11 -0.07 -0.04
N ASP A 184 18.10 0.25 1.26
CA ASP A 184 17.93 -0.74 2.32
C ASP A 184 16.53 -1.39 2.28
N CYS A 185 15.46 -0.60 2.05
CA CYS A 185 14.12 -1.12 1.83
C CYS A 185 14.06 -2.07 0.61
N ALA A 186 14.75 -1.72 -0.46
CA ALA A 186 14.86 -2.55 -1.66
C ALA A 186 15.57 -3.87 -1.39
N ALA A 187 16.68 -3.83 -0.64
CA ALA A 187 17.42 -5.03 -0.24
C ALA A 187 16.57 -5.96 0.66
N GLU A 188 15.79 -5.41 1.60
CA GLU A 188 14.83 -6.18 2.40
C GLU A 188 13.78 -6.89 1.52
N ALA A 189 13.39 -6.28 0.39
CA ALA A 189 12.49 -6.86 -0.60
C ALA A 189 13.22 -7.79 -1.61
N GLY A 190 14.52 -8.03 -1.44
CA GLY A 190 15.33 -8.92 -2.28
C GLY A 190 15.76 -8.32 -3.62
N LEU A 191 15.83 -6.99 -3.73
CA LEU A 191 16.44 -6.28 -4.85
C LEU A 191 17.93 -6.06 -4.61
N ASP A 192 18.69 -5.84 -5.68
CA ASP A 192 20.11 -5.46 -5.58
C ASP A 192 20.22 -4.01 -5.11
N ARG A 193 20.80 -3.84 -3.90
CA ARG A 193 20.97 -2.55 -3.26
C ARG A 193 21.82 -1.57 -4.11
N ALA A 194 22.91 -2.06 -4.71
CA ALA A 194 23.80 -1.22 -5.50
C ALA A 194 23.10 -0.73 -6.78
N ALA A 195 22.39 -1.61 -7.48
CA ALA A 195 21.60 -1.24 -8.64
C ALA A 195 20.52 -0.21 -8.31
N VAL A 196 19.92 -0.27 -7.11
CA VAL A 196 18.92 0.71 -6.65
C VAL A 196 19.58 2.06 -6.34
N ILE A 197 20.76 2.10 -5.71
CA ILE A 197 21.51 3.35 -5.50
C ILE A 197 21.82 4.02 -6.84
N ASP A 198 22.35 3.27 -7.82
CA ASP A 198 22.65 3.78 -9.15
C ASP A 198 21.39 4.29 -9.86
N PHE A 199 20.28 3.56 -9.75
CA PHE A 199 18.98 3.98 -10.30
C PHE A 199 18.48 5.28 -9.65
N LEU A 200 18.47 5.37 -8.33
CA LEU A 200 18.01 6.55 -7.60
C LEU A 200 18.93 7.76 -7.80
N GLY A 201 20.22 7.55 -8.05
CA GLY A 201 21.18 8.57 -8.42
C GLY A 201 20.94 9.21 -9.80
N SER A 202 20.10 8.60 -10.63
CA SER A 202 19.68 9.11 -11.94
C SER A 202 18.31 9.81 -11.86
N ASP A 203 17.83 10.38 -12.99
CA ASP A 203 16.48 10.93 -13.13
C ASP A 203 15.49 9.96 -13.79
N VAL A 204 15.90 8.71 -14.00
CA VAL A 204 15.05 7.69 -14.64
C VAL A 204 13.73 7.57 -13.90
N ALA A 205 12.62 7.53 -14.63
CA ALA A 205 11.24 7.44 -14.16
C ALA A 205 10.72 8.67 -13.36
N ALA A 206 11.52 9.70 -13.06
CA ALA A 206 11.02 10.85 -12.29
C ALA A 206 9.88 11.59 -13.02
N ALA A 207 10.02 11.83 -14.33
CA ALA A 207 8.97 12.44 -15.14
C ALA A 207 7.74 11.52 -15.28
N GLU A 208 7.95 10.20 -15.39
CA GLU A 208 6.88 9.20 -15.48
C GLU A 208 6.05 9.17 -14.18
N MET A 209 6.69 9.23 -13.02
CA MET A 209 5.99 9.26 -11.73
C MET A 209 5.14 10.53 -11.54
N ARG A 210 5.68 11.70 -11.95
CA ARG A 210 4.91 12.95 -11.92
C ARG A 210 3.73 12.92 -12.89
N ALA A 211 3.92 12.37 -14.08
CA ALA A 211 2.85 12.22 -15.07
C ALA A 211 1.76 11.26 -14.58
N ALA A 212 2.13 10.16 -13.92
CA ALA A 212 1.19 9.22 -13.34
C ALA A 212 0.38 9.82 -12.16
N ASP A 213 1.03 10.61 -11.27
CA ASP A 213 0.35 11.37 -10.23
C ASP A 213 -0.65 12.37 -10.84
N GLN A 214 -0.23 13.11 -11.85
CA GLN A 214 -1.10 14.08 -12.53
C GLN A 214 -2.29 13.38 -13.22
N ALA A 215 -2.05 12.27 -13.91
CA ALA A 215 -3.11 11.49 -14.54
C ALA A 215 -4.13 10.95 -13.52
N ALA A 216 -3.68 10.50 -12.35
CA ALA A 216 -4.57 10.09 -11.27
C ALA A 216 -5.48 11.24 -10.80
N ARG A 217 -4.93 12.47 -10.65
CA ARG A 217 -5.70 13.66 -10.29
C ARG A 217 -6.72 14.03 -11.36
N GLU A 218 -6.32 13.98 -12.64
CA GLU A 218 -7.21 14.25 -13.79
C GLU A 218 -8.33 13.20 -13.90
N ALA A 219 -8.07 11.96 -13.50
CA ALA A 219 -9.08 10.91 -13.37
C ALA A 219 -9.99 11.06 -12.14
N GLY A 220 -9.83 12.13 -11.35
CA GLY A 220 -10.69 12.45 -10.20
C GLY A 220 -10.23 11.87 -8.87
N VAL A 221 -9.03 11.30 -8.79
CA VAL A 221 -8.45 10.88 -7.49
C VAL A 221 -8.10 12.13 -6.69
N ASN A 222 -8.81 12.33 -5.58
CA ASN A 222 -8.62 13.48 -4.68
C ASN A 222 -8.15 13.08 -3.28
N GLY A 223 -7.93 11.78 -3.04
CA GLY A 223 -7.44 11.22 -1.79
C GLY A 223 -6.95 9.79 -1.97
N VAL A 224 -6.11 9.34 -1.04
CA VAL A 224 -5.48 8.01 -1.06
C VAL A 224 -5.62 7.32 0.31
N PRO A 225 -5.68 5.97 0.32
CA PRO A 225 -5.61 5.08 -0.83
C PRO A 225 -6.88 5.13 -1.68
N SER A 226 -6.76 4.92 -2.99
CA SER A 226 -7.90 4.72 -3.91
C SER A 226 -7.68 3.42 -4.69
N PHE A 227 -8.75 2.65 -4.82
CA PHE A 227 -8.71 1.30 -5.37
C PHE A 227 -9.52 1.23 -6.67
N PHE A 228 -8.91 0.64 -7.68
CA PHE A 228 -9.50 0.42 -9.00
C PHE A 228 -9.47 -1.07 -9.32
N LEU A 229 -10.44 -1.55 -10.06
CA LEU A 229 -10.51 -2.93 -10.53
C LEU A 229 -10.58 -2.92 -12.05
N ASP A 230 -9.56 -3.48 -12.72
CA ASP A 230 -9.39 -3.46 -14.17
C ASP A 230 -9.66 -2.06 -14.79
N GLY A 231 -9.13 -1.01 -14.14
CA GLY A 231 -9.26 0.39 -14.56
C GLY A 231 -10.54 1.10 -14.13
N TYR A 232 -11.50 0.41 -13.47
CA TYR A 232 -12.72 1.03 -12.95
C TYR A 232 -12.54 1.43 -11.48
N GLY A 233 -12.83 2.69 -11.15
CA GLY A 233 -12.81 3.18 -9.76
C GLY A 233 -13.81 2.41 -8.90
N LEU A 234 -13.34 1.84 -7.79
CA LEU A 234 -14.18 1.02 -6.93
C LEU A 234 -14.52 1.73 -5.62
N PHE A 235 -13.51 2.17 -4.86
CA PHE A 235 -13.67 2.94 -3.63
C PHE A 235 -12.38 3.67 -3.26
N SER A 236 -12.47 4.58 -2.26
CA SER A 236 -11.32 5.26 -1.66
C SER A 236 -11.36 5.14 -0.14
N GLY A 237 -10.18 5.24 0.50
CA GLY A 237 -9.99 5.14 1.94
C GLY A 237 -9.62 3.74 2.43
N ALA A 238 -9.14 3.67 3.68
CA ALA A 238 -8.76 2.44 4.36
C ALA A 238 -10.00 1.72 4.92
N MET A 239 -10.78 1.14 4.02
CA MET A 239 -12.00 0.38 4.35
C MET A 239 -11.65 -0.88 5.13
N PRO A 240 -12.49 -1.38 6.05
CA PRO A 240 -12.29 -2.67 6.72
C PRO A 240 -12.19 -3.84 5.74
N ALA A 241 -11.37 -4.86 6.06
CA ALA A 241 -11.07 -5.98 5.18
C ALA A 241 -12.31 -6.69 4.61
N ALA A 242 -13.31 -7.00 5.45
CA ALA A 242 -14.55 -7.65 5.00
C ALA A 242 -15.34 -6.80 3.98
N GLN A 243 -15.33 -5.46 4.16
CA GLN A 243 -15.98 -4.56 3.20
C GLN A 243 -15.19 -4.45 1.90
N MET A 244 -13.85 -4.48 1.96
CA MET A 244 -13.01 -4.56 0.77
C MET A 244 -13.25 -5.86 0.01
N ALA A 245 -13.28 -7.00 0.69
CA ALA A 245 -13.55 -8.31 0.08
C ALA A 245 -14.89 -8.29 -0.66
N GLU A 246 -15.94 -7.78 -0.02
CA GLU A 246 -17.26 -7.66 -0.64
C GLU A 246 -17.24 -6.74 -1.86
N ALA A 247 -16.59 -5.58 -1.78
CA ALA A 247 -16.46 -4.65 -2.91
C ALA A 247 -15.74 -5.29 -4.10
N PHE A 248 -14.64 -6.03 -3.87
CA PHE A 248 -13.93 -6.73 -4.94
C PHE A 248 -14.74 -7.88 -5.53
N ARG A 249 -15.49 -8.62 -4.71
CA ARG A 249 -16.39 -9.70 -5.16
C ARG A 249 -17.47 -9.15 -6.09
N GLN A 250 -18.15 -8.09 -5.66
CA GLN A 250 -19.19 -7.43 -6.46
C GLN A 250 -18.62 -6.80 -7.73
N GLY A 251 -17.49 -6.08 -7.64
CA GLY A 251 -16.83 -5.48 -8.78
C GLY A 251 -16.47 -6.51 -9.86
N ARG A 252 -15.90 -7.65 -9.45
CA ARG A 252 -15.60 -8.76 -10.37
C ARG A 252 -16.84 -9.34 -11.04
N GLN A 253 -17.93 -9.52 -10.31
CA GLN A 253 -19.20 -10.01 -10.88
C GLN A 253 -19.73 -9.03 -11.95
N VAL A 254 -19.67 -7.73 -11.69
CA VAL A 254 -20.10 -6.71 -12.67
C VAL A 254 -19.22 -6.72 -13.92
N LEU A 255 -17.89 -6.90 -13.78
CA LEU A 255 -17.00 -7.00 -14.94
C LEU A 255 -17.31 -8.22 -15.79
N GLN A 256 -17.50 -9.38 -15.18
CA GLN A 256 -17.88 -10.63 -15.89
C GLN A 256 -19.20 -10.50 -16.66
N GLN A 257 -20.18 -9.78 -16.12
CA GLN A 257 -21.46 -9.55 -16.80
C GLN A 257 -21.34 -8.59 -18.01
N ARG A 258 -20.30 -7.76 -18.06
CA ARG A 258 -20.05 -6.85 -19.19
C ARG A 258 -19.32 -7.52 -20.34
N GLU A 259 -18.61 -8.60 -20.06
CA GLU A 259 -17.84 -9.37 -21.04
C GLU A 259 -18.67 -10.52 -21.69
N ALA A 260 -19.81 -10.87 -21.07
CA ALA A 260 -20.73 -11.91 -21.52
C ALA A 260 -21.81 -11.35 -22.48
#